data_1f9502ef6d4a71bc0de2fcea830425a0
#
_entry.id   1f9502ef6d4a71bc0de2fcea830425a0
#
_cell.length_a   1.000
_cell.length_b   1.000
_cell.length_c   1.000
_cell.angle_alpha   90.00
_cell.angle_beta   90.00
_cell.angle_gamma   90.00
#
_symmetry.space_group_name_H-M   'P 1'
#
loop_
_entity.id
_entity.type
_entity.pdbx_description
1 polymer ?
#
loop_
_entity_poly.entity_id
_entity_poly.type
_entity_poly.pdbx_seq_one_letter_code
_entity_poly.pdbx_strand_id
1 'polypeptide(L)'
;LLARGGERGGVVGHAPRAGPRAVDRLAHDLLAPQQDANAPPRSCIVFFSDFYAPVETWRARLSAAADAGASGALVMIADPAEEDFPFRGRTLFLDPGARRSDMLIGRPENVREVYAERLETHRRSIRTLGGEYGFPVLLHRTDHGAAPALAMLIALVSERFA
;
A
#
# COMPACT_ATOMS: atom_id res chain seq x y z
N LEU A 1 8.34 9.48 -1.49
CA LEU A 1 8.50 9.77 -0.06
C LEU A 1 7.39 9.06 0.70
N LEU A 2 7.63 7.81 1.08
CA LEU A 2 6.71 7.09 1.93
C LEU A 2 6.90 7.58 3.36
N ALA A 3 5.95 8.35 3.86
CA ALA A 3 5.91 8.69 5.27
C ALA A 3 5.50 7.43 6.05
N ARG A 4 6.46 6.64 6.52
CA ARG A 4 6.27 5.71 7.62
C ARG A 4 6.07 6.55 8.88
N GLY A 5 4.88 6.69 9.32
CA GLY A 5 4.58 7.44 10.53
C GLY A 5 3.12 7.86 10.55
N GLY A 6 2.27 6.92 10.95
CA GLY A 6 0.84 7.15 11.00
C GLY A 6 0.24 7.13 9.59
N GLU A 7 -0.40 6.03 9.27
CA GLU A 7 -1.15 5.93 8.02
C GLU A 7 -2.16 7.06 7.96
N ARG A 8 -1.86 8.07 7.18
CA ARG A 8 -2.82 9.09 6.84
C ARG A 8 -3.58 8.60 5.62
N GLY A 9 -4.72 7.96 5.86
CA GLY A 9 -5.68 7.66 4.83
C GLY A 9 -6.42 8.93 4.45
N GLY A 10 -6.42 9.29 3.21
CA GLY A 10 -7.26 10.35 2.69
C GLY A 10 -7.99 9.88 1.45
N VAL A 11 -9.23 10.32 1.30
CA VAL A 11 -9.99 10.12 0.07
C VAL A 11 -9.79 11.33 -0.81
N VAL A 12 -9.12 11.14 -1.94
CA VAL A 12 -9.06 12.15 -3.00
C VAL A 12 -10.22 11.88 -3.95
N GLY A 13 -11.31 12.59 -3.77
CA GLY A 13 -12.48 12.51 -4.64
C GLY A 13 -12.45 13.61 -5.70
N HIS A 14 -12.17 13.29 -6.94
CA HIS A 14 -12.28 14.20 -8.06
C HIS A 14 -13.19 13.62 -9.15
N ALA A 15 -14.02 14.47 -9.73
CA ALA A 15 -14.66 14.14 -11.00
C ALA A 15 -13.55 13.85 -12.04
N PRO A 16 -13.68 12.81 -12.85
CA PRO A 16 -12.65 12.44 -13.83
C PRO A 16 -12.40 13.60 -14.79
N ARG A 17 -11.20 14.16 -14.71
CA ARG A 17 -10.72 15.19 -15.64
C ARG A 17 -9.42 14.71 -16.26
N ALA A 18 -9.43 14.55 -17.58
CA ALA A 18 -8.24 14.21 -18.33
C ALA A 18 -7.33 15.43 -18.53
N GLY A 19 -6.00 15.21 -18.50
CA GLY A 19 -5.01 16.21 -18.87
C GLY A 19 -3.80 16.25 -17.92
N PRO A 20 -2.65 16.81 -18.36
CA PRO A 20 -1.40 16.82 -17.59
C PRO A 20 -1.54 17.49 -16.21
N ARG A 21 -2.38 18.50 -16.08
CA ARG A 21 -2.65 19.16 -14.80
C ARG A 21 -3.44 18.29 -13.80
N ALA A 22 -4.04 17.19 -14.25
CA ALA A 22 -4.75 16.27 -13.35
C ALA A 22 -3.74 15.49 -12.47
N VAL A 23 -2.61 15.11 -13.02
CA VAL A 23 -1.53 14.41 -12.30
C VAL A 23 -0.90 15.33 -11.24
N ASP A 24 -0.60 16.58 -11.59
CA ASP A 24 -0.02 17.55 -10.64
C ASP A 24 -0.99 17.84 -9.48
N ARG A 25 -2.28 17.94 -9.76
CA ARG A 25 -3.30 18.13 -8.72
C ARG A 25 -3.41 16.91 -7.83
N LEU A 26 -3.45 15.70 -8.41
CA LEU A 26 -3.47 14.47 -7.64
C LEU A 26 -2.26 14.37 -6.72
N ALA A 27 -1.07 14.68 -7.22
CA ALA A 27 0.15 14.70 -6.42
C ALA A 27 0.07 15.74 -5.28
N HIS A 28 -0.43 16.93 -5.56
CA HIS A 28 -0.63 17.98 -4.56
C HIS A 28 -1.64 17.53 -3.49
N ASP A 29 -2.76 16.95 -3.89
CA ASP A 29 -3.82 16.52 -2.99
C ASP A 29 -3.39 15.33 -2.12
N LEU A 30 -2.54 14.42 -2.65
CA LEU A 30 -1.93 13.33 -1.88
C LEU A 30 -0.93 13.85 -0.83
N LEU A 31 -0.32 15.00 -1.04
CA LEU A 31 0.61 15.63 -0.10
C LEU A 31 -0.09 16.53 0.93
N ALA A 32 -1.33 16.92 0.68
CA ALA A 32 -2.11 17.73 1.60
C ALA A 32 -2.47 16.95 2.87
N PRO A 33 -2.60 17.61 4.04
CA PRO A 33 -3.13 16.96 5.23
C PRO A 33 -4.56 16.48 4.95
N GLN A 34 -4.73 15.18 4.92
CA GLN A 34 -6.04 14.60 4.61
C GLN A 34 -6.79 14.32 5.91
N GLN A 35 -8.04 14.74 5.97
CA GLN A 35 -8.95 14.34 7.01
C GLN A 35 -9.53 12.95 6.64
N ASP A 36 -9.84 12.13 7.65
CA ASP A 36 -10.53 10.86 7.47
C ASP A 36 -11.91 11.13 6.84
N ALA A 37 -11.94 11.22 5.53
CA ALA A 37 -13.18 11.37 4.78
C ALA A 37 -13.74 9.99 4.47
N ASN A 38 -14.95 9.71 4.91
CA ASN A 38 -15.68 8.53 4.48
C ASN A 38 -15.88 8.61 2.96
N ALA A 39 -15.43 7.60 2.24
CA ALA A 39 -15.68 7.52 0.81
C ALA A 39 -17.19 7.51 0.55
N PRO A 40 -17.67 8.21 -0.49
CA PRO A 40 -19.07 8.12 -0.88
C PRO A 40 -19.50 6.67 -1.11
N PRO A 41 -20.79 6.33 -0.85
CA PRO A 41 -21.28 4.99 -1.15
C PRO A 41 -21.04 4.58 -2.61
N ARG A 42 -20.72 3.31 -2.84
CA ARG A 42 -20.43 2.73 -4.15
C ARG A 42 -19.25 3.39 -4.89
N SER A 43 -18.28 3.90 -4.14
CA SER A 43 -17.06 4.45 -4.71
C SER A 43 -16.13 3.38 -5.23
N CYS A 44 -15.26 3.75 -6.19
CA CYS A 44 -14.04 3.00 -6.47
C CYS A 44 -12.95 3.46 -5.51
N ILE A 45 -12.45 2.57 -4.68
CA ILE A 45 -11.38 2.87 -3.73
C ILE A 45 -10.12 2.09 -4.11
N VAL A 46 -9.01 2.78 -4.27
CA VAL A 46 -7.70 2.16 -4.45
C VAL A 46 -6.81 2.52 -3.28
N PHE A 47 -6.35 1.50 -2.56
CA PHE A 47 -5.41 1.67 -1.46
C PHE A 47 -3.98 1.46 -1.97
N PHE A 48 -3.13 2.47 -1.81
CA PHE A 48 -1.69 2.39 -2.07
C PHE A 48 -0.95 2.36 -0.75
N SER A 49 -0.22 1.28 -0.46
CA SER A 49 0.51 1.12 0.81
C SER A 49 1.59 0.05 0.68
N ASP A 50 2.50 -0.03 1.63
CA ASP A 50 3.35 -1.19 1.88
C ASP A 50 2.57 -2.33 2.57
N PHE A 51 1.43 -2.02 3.14
CA PHE A 51 0.54 -2.91 3.90
C PHE A 51 1.21 -3.57 5.12
N TYR A 52 2.24 -2.96 5.73
CA TYR A 52 2.91 -3.51 6.91
C TYR A 52 2.15 -3.34 8.22
N ALA A 53 1.08 -2.55 8.23
CA ALA A 53 0.18 -2.51 9.38
C ALA A 53 -0.44 -3.88 9.67
N PRO A 54 -0.83 -4.16 10.91
CA PRO A 54 -1.48 -5.41 11.29
C PRO A 54 -2.66 -5.74 10.37
N VAL A 55 -2.83 -7.02 10.01
CA VAL A 55 -3.90 -7.50 9.11
C VAL A 55 -5.28 -7.05 9.61
N GLU A 56 -5.49 -6.99 10.93
CA GLU A 56 -6.76 -6.57 11.54
C GLU A 56 -7.08 -5.09 11.27
N THR A 57 -6.08 -4.24 11.16
CA THR A 57 -6.26 -2.84 10.75
C THR A 57 -6.82 -2.75 9.33
N TRP A 58 -6.28 -3.57 8.43
CA TRP A 58 -6.75 -3.66 7.04
C TRP A 58 -8.12 -4.31 6.96
N ARG A 59 -8.38 -5.33 7.78
CA ARG A 59 -9.70 -5.96 7.87
C ARG A 59 -10.79 -4.94 8.22
N ALA A 60 -10.57 -4.13 9.22
CA ALA A 60 -11.52 -3.09 9.61
C ALA A 60 -11.79 -2.08 8.49
N ARG A 61 -10.74 -1.66 7.77
CA ARG A 61 -10.87 -0.72 6.63
C ARG A 61 -11.61 -1.32 5.45
N LEU A 62 -11.27 -2.57 5.08
CA LEU A 62 -11.90 -3.24 3.94
C LEU A 62 -13.35 -3.61 4.24
N SER A 63 -13.66 -4.02 5.48
CA SER A 63 -15.03 -4.23 5.92
C SER A 63 -15.85 -2.96 5.79
N ALA A 64 -15.37 -1.84 6.33
CA ALA A 64 -16.07 -0.56 6.25
C ALA A 64 -16.29 -0.09 4.80
N ALA A 65 -15.30 -0.31 3.93
CA ALA A 65 -15.42 0.00 2.50
C ALA A 65 -16.46 -0.90 1.81
N ALA A 66 -16.43 -2.19 2.07
CA ALA A 66 -17.39 -3.16 1.52
C ALA A 66 -18.82 -2.88 2.03
N ASP A 67 -18.99 -2.56 3.30
CA ASP A 67 -20.29 -2.20 3.89
C ASP A 67 -20.87 -0.94 3.27
N ALA A 68 -20.02 0.01 2.84
CA ALA A 68 -20.42 1.18 2.06
C ALA A 68 -20.70 0.85 0.58
N GLY A 69 -20.59 -0.39 0.17
CA GLY A 69 -20.76 -0.84 -1.22
C GLY A 69 -19.63 -0.39 -2.15
N ALA A 70 -18.46 -0.05 -1.59
CA ALA A 70 -17.30 0.30 -2.39
C ALA A 70 -16.65 -0.96 -2.97
N SER A 71 -16.00 -0.79 -4.13
CA SER A 71 -15.14 -1.79 -4.74
C SER A 71 -13.82 -1.14 -5.18
N GLY A 72 -12.82 -1.91 -5.55
CA GLY A 72 -11.55 -1.33 -5.96
C GLY A 72 -10.40 -2.32 -5.93
N ALA A 73 -9.21 -1.84 -5.54
CA ALA A 73 -8.01 -2.66 -5.48
C ALA A 73 -7.06 -2.23 -4.36
N LEU A 74 -6.17 -3.13 -3.97
CA LEU A 74 -5.03 -2.86 -3.11
C LEU A 74 -3.77 -2.86 -3.98
N VAL A 75 -3.03 -1.76 -4.00
CA VAL A 75 -1.74 -1.66 -4.69
C VAL A 75 -0.64 -1.70 -3.64
N MET A 76 -0.02 -2.87 -3.52
CA MET A 76 1.08 -3.10 -2.60
C MET A 76 2.38 -2.57 -3.22
N ILE A 77 2.95 -1.55 -2.59
CA ILE A 77 4.21 -0.95 -3.02
C ILE A 77 5.35 -1.62 -2.26
N ALA A 78 6.27 -2.24 -2.98
CA ALA A 78 7.40 -2.96 -2.40
C ALA A 78 8.73 -2.31 -2.80
N ASP A 79 9.60 -2.09 -1.82
CA ASP A 79 10.98 -1.69 -2.07
C ASP A 79 11.83 -2.94 -2.37
N PRO A 80 12.66 -2.94 -3.44
CA PRO A 80 13.56 -4.05 -3.71
C PRO A 80 14.47 -4.43 -2.55
N ALA A 81 14.94 -3.44 -1.77
CA ALA A 81 15.80 -3.70 -0.63
C ALA A 81 15.06 -4.43 0.51
N GLU A 82 13.74 -4.29 0.60
CA GLU A 82 12.93 -5.05 1.54
C GLU A 82 12.70 -6.49 1.07
N GLU A 83 12.57 -6.70 -0.23
CA GLU A 83 12.38 -8.04 -0.81
C GLU A 83 13.67 -8.84 -0.87
N ASP A 84 14.72 -8.24 -1.42
CA ASP A 84 15.99 -8.90 -1.66
C ASP A 84 16.85 -8.99 -0.40
N PHE A 85 16.55 -8.17 0.61
CA PHE A 85 17.24 -8.05 1.89
C PHE A 85 18.76 -8.10 1.72
N PRO A 86 19.37 -7.11 1.01
CA PRO A 86 20.79 -7.17 0.61
C PRO A 86 21.77 -6.85 1.74
N PHE A 87 21.26 -6.64 2.95
CA PHE A 87 22.03 -6.18 4.09
C PHE A 87 23.01 -7.25 4.58
N ARG A 88 24.26 -6.82 4.88
CA ARG A 88 25.35 -7.66 5.38
C ARG A 88 26.15 -6.92 6.43
N GLY A 89 26.73 -7.68 7.34
CA GLY A 89 27.54 -7.11 8.41
C GLY A 89 26.74 -6.24 9.37
N ARG A 90 27.41 -5.46 10.18
CA ARG A 90 26.75 -4.64 11.21
C ARG A 90 25.89 -3.53 10.58
N THR A 91 24.59 -3.68 10.63
CA THR A 91 23.63 -2.77 10.00
C THR A 91 22.68 -2.17 11.04
N LEU A 92 22.51 -0.85 11.00
CA LEU A 92 21.54 -0.13 11.81
C LEU A 92 20.27 0.09 10.99
N PHE A 93 19.17 -0.48 11.45
CA PHE A 93 17.84 -0.24 10.89
C PHE A 93 17.16 0.90 11.66
N LEU A 94 16.83 1.95 10.96
CA LEU A 94 16.16 3.12 11.54
C LEU A 94 14.65 3.03 11.27
N ASP A 95 13.85 3.25 12.29
CA ASP A 95 12.41 3.45 12.14
C ASP A 95 12.11 4.95 12.16
N PRO A 96 11.81 5.58 11.02
CA PRO A 96 11.56 7.01 10.94
C PRO A 96 10.28 7.44 11.67
N GLY A 97 9.41 6.49 12.04
CA GLY A 97 8.14 6.76 12.72
C GLY A 97 8.17 6.62 14.24
N ALA A 98 9.15 5.89 14.77
CA ALA A 98 9.22 5.62 16.20
C ALA A 98 10.49 6.21 16.81
N ARG A 99 10.33 7.08 17.79
CA ARG A 99 11.45 7.74 18.49
C ARG A 99 12.42 6.79 19.22
N ARG A 100 12.24 5.46 19.19
CA ARG A 100 13.02 4.49 19.99
C ARG A 100 13.08 3.06 19.45
N SER A 101 12.91 2.81 18.17
CA SER A 101 12.97 1.45 17.61
C SER A 101 14.14 1.21 16.64
N ASP A 102 15.19 2.04 16.73
CA ASP A 102 16.41 1.77 15.98
C ASP A 102 16.97 0.42 16.41
N MET A 103 17.17 -0.48 15.46
CA MET A 103 17.63 -1.83 15.70
C MET A 103 18.99 -2.06 15.05
N LEU A 104 20.01 -2.29 15.87
CA LEU A 104 21.32 -2.66 15.40
C LEU A 104 21.42 -4.18 15.29
N ILE A 105 21.57 -4.69 14.07
CA ILE A 105 21.75 -6.11 13.80
C ILE A 105 23.21 -6.36 13.39
N GLY A 106 23.90 -7.22 14.13
CA GLY A 106 25.31 -7.53 13.87
C GLY A 106 25.53 -8.36 12.60
N ARG A 107 24.59 -9.24 12.27
CA ARG A 107 24.62 -10.12 11.09
C ARG A 107 23.22 -10.28 10.53
N PRO A 108 22.72 -9.28 9.77
CA PRO A 108 21.40 -9.32 9.18
C PRO A 108 21.21 -10.49 8.19
N GLU A 109 22.29 -10.94 7.57
CA GLU A 109 22.27 -12.12 6.68
C GLU A 109 21.72 -13.38 7.36
N ASN A 110 21.88 -13.51 8.69
CA ASN A 110 21.39 -14.67 9.46
C ASN A 110 19.85 -14.64 9.66
N VAL A 111 19.22 -13.50 9.49
CA VAL A 111 17.76 -13.36 9.66
C VAL A 111 17.03 -13.21 8.34
N ARG A 112 17.74 -13.22 7.21
CA ARG A 112 17.16 -13.04 5.87
C ARG A 112 16.03 -14.03 5.57
N GLU A 113 16.27 -15.32 5.80
CA GLU A 113 15.29 -16.37 5.48
C GLU A 113 14.02 -16.21 6.33
N VAL A 114 14.18 -15.99 7.63
CA VAL A 114 13.07 -15.78 8.55
C VAL A 114 12.30 -14.50 8.22
N TYR A 115 13.01 -13.45 7.81
CA TYR A 115 12.39 -12.22 7.37
C TYR A 115 11.57 -12.44 6.08
N ALA A 116 12.14 -13.09 5.08
CA ALA A 116 11.47 -13.38 3.80
C ALA A 116 10.20 -14.24 4.01
N GLU A 117 10.28 -15.25 4.87
CA GLU A 117 9.13 -16.10 5.21
C GLU A 117 8.01 -15.29 5.89
N ARG A 118 8.36 -14.43 6.85
CA ARG A 118 7.39 -13.57 7.53
C ARG A 118 6.76 -12.57 6.58
N LEU A 119 7.56 -11.96 5.70
CA LEU A 119 7.08 -11.02 4.69
C LEU A 119 6.08 -11.69 3.75
N GLU A 120 6.43 -12.88 3.22
CA GLU A 120 5.53 -13.61 2.31
C GLU A 120 4.26 -14.10 3.03
N THR A 121 4.38 -14.54 4.27
CA THR A 121 3.21 -14.92 5.07
C THR A 121 2.28 -13.75 5.29
N HIS A 122 2.82 -12.58 5.64
CA HIS A 122 2.03 -11.37 5.81
C HIS A 122 1.37 -10.92 4.51
N ARG A 123 2.10 -10.91 3.40
CA ARG A 123 1.57 -10.59 2.06
C ARG A 123 0.46 -11.54 1.63
N ARG A 124 0.62 -12.82 1.92
CA ARG A 124 -0.43 -13.84 1.67
C ARG A 124 -1.69 -13.53 2.46
N SER A 125 -1.56 -13.14 3.72
CA SER A 125 -2.70 -12.76 4.56
C SER A 125 -3.42 -11.53 3.98
N ILE A 126 -2.70 -10.52 3.50
CA ILE A 126 -3.30 -9.35 2.84
C ILE A 126 -3.99 -9.73 1.52
N ARG A 127 -3.39 -10.62 0.71
CA ARG A 127 -4.04 -11.11 -0.53
C ARG A 127 -5.33 -11.86 -0.23
N THR A 128 -5.31 -12.75 0.76
CA THR A 128 -6.51 -13.47 1.21
C THR A 128 -7.59 -12.51 1.66
N LEU A 129 -7.22 -11.56 2.52
CA LEU A 129 -8.12 -10.55 3.03
C LEU A 129 -8.72 -9.69 1.89
N GLY A 130 -7.89 -9.24 0.95
CA GLY A 130 -8.35 -8.50 -0.23
C GLY A 130 -9.37 -9.32 -1.05
N GLY A 131 -9.13 -10.61 -1.22
CA GLY A 131 -10.07 -11.53 -1.88
C GLY A 131 -11.39 -11.66 -1.14
N GLU A 132 -11.37 -11.78 0.20
CA GLU A 132 -12.57 -11.88 1.04
C GLU A 132 -13.52 -10.67 0.86
N TYR A 133 -12.96 -9.48 0.76
CA TYR A 133 -13.72 -8.23 0.60
C TYR A 133 -13.86 -7.73 -0.84
N GLY A 134 -13.39 -8.50 -1.82
CA GLY A 134 -13.51 -8.11 -3.22
C GLY A 134 -12.53 -7.02 -3.66
N PHE A 135 -11.40 -6.84 -2.98
CA PHE A 135 -10.33 -5.93 -3.34
C PHE A 135 -9.09 -6.73 -3.80
N PRO A 136 -8.92 -7.03 -5.10
CA PRO A 136 -7.73 -7.71 -5.59
C PRO A 136 -6.46 -6.95 -5.27
N VAL A 137 -5.37 -7.68 -5.04
CA VAL A 137 -4.06 -7.13 -4.69
C VAL A 137 -3.15 -7.12 -5.91
N LEU A 138 -2.63 -5.95 -6.26
CA LEU A 138 -1.57 -5.75 -7.24
C LEU A 138 -0.27 -5.43 -6.51
N LEU A 139 0.80 -6.17 -6.78
CA LEU A 139 2.14 -5.87 -6.27
C LEU A 139 2.90 -5.02 -7.29
N HIS A 140 3.48 -3.91 -6.84
CA HIS A 140 4.36 -3.06 -7.62
C HIS A 140 5.70 -2.83 -6.89
N ARG A 141 6.80 -3.20 -7.53
CA ARG A 141 8.15 -2.89 -7.03
C ARG A 141 8.58 -1.51 -7.50
N THR A 142 9.21 -0.76 -6.62
CA THR A 142 9.62 0.64 -6.90
C THR A 142 10.76 0.77 -7.93
N ASP A 143 11.48 -0.33 -8.20
CA ASP A 143 12.51 -0.39 -9.25
C ASP A 143 11.92 -0.68 -10.65
N HIS A 144 10.63 -0.95 -10.76
CA HIS A 144 9.94 -1.13 -12.03
C HIS A 144 9.20 0.14 -12.45
N GLY A 145 9.04 0.32 -13.76
CA GLY A 145 8.25 1.42 -14.29
C GLY A 145 6.77 1.34 -13.84
N ALA A 146 6.18 2.45 -13.48
CA ALA A 146 4.80 2.49 -13.00
C ALA A 146 3.73 2.25 -14.08
N ALA A 147 4.06 2.47 -15.36
CA ALA A 147 3.07 2.40 -16.45
C ALA A 147 2.41 1.02 -16.61
N PRO A 148 3.12 -0.12 -16.57
CA PRO A 148 2.49 -1.43 -16.61
C PRO A 148 1.58 -1.69 -15.41
N ALA A 149 2.00 -1.31 -14.20
CA ALA A 149 1.19 -1.46 -13.00
C ALA A 149 -0.09 -0.64 -13.07
N LEU A 150 0.00 0.59 -13.57
CA LEU A 150 -1.15 1.45 -13.78
C LEU A 150 -2.12 0.87 -14.83
N ALA A 151 -1.61 0.33 -15.93
CA ALA A 151 -2.45 -0.33 -16.93
C ALA A 151 -3.21 -1.53 -16.34
N MET A 152 -2.53 -2.37 -15.54
CA MET A 152 -3.16 -3.48 -14.84
C MET A 152 -4.22 -2.99 -13.84
N LEU A 153 -3.93 -1.95 -13.07
CA LEU A 153 -4.88 -1.36 -12.12
C LEU A 153 -6.12 -0.85 -12.84
N ILE A 154 -5.95 -0.12 -13.95
CA ILE A 154 -7.08 0.39 -14.76
C ILE A 154 -7.93 -0.79 -15.27
N ALA A 155 -7.32 -1.86 -15.78
CA ALA A 155 -8.05 -3.03 -16.24
C ALA A 155 -8.86 -3.67 -15.10
N LEU A 156 -8.23 -3.93 -13.94
CA LEU A 156 -8.88 -4.50 -12.76
C LEU A 156 -10.06 -3.68 -12.26
N VAL A 157 -9.94 -2.36 -12.29
CA VAL A 157 -11.00 -1.46 -11.84
C VAL A 157 -12.10 -1.37 -12.89
N SER A 158 -11.77 -1.28 -14.18
CA SER A 158 -12.77 -1.16 -15.27
C SER A 158 -13.68 -2.38 -15.38
N GLU A 159 -13.14 -3.59 -15.19
CA GLU A 159 -13.94 -4.83 -15.21
C GLU A 159 -15.03 -4.87 -14.12
N ARG A 160 -14.87 -4.10 -13.04
CA ARG A 160 -15.81 -4.09 -11.92
C ARG A 160 -16.89 -3.02 -12.02
N PHE A 161 -16.73 -2.08 -12.94
CA PHE A 161 -17.66 -0.97 -13.16
C PHE A 161 -18.29 -1.02 -14.56
N ALA A 162 -18.02 -2.07 -15.33
CA ALA A 162 -18.69 -2.37 -16.59
C ALA A 162 -19.96 -3.17 -16.32
#